data_1749d893f117995750ee2760d153cc8d
#
_entry.id   1749d893f117995750ee2760d153cc8d
#
_cell.length_a   1.000
_cell.length_b   1.000
_cell.length_c   1.000
_cell.angle_alpha   90.00
_cell.angle_beta   90.00
_cell.angle_gamma   90.00
#
_symmetry.space_group_name_H-M   'P 1'
#
loop_
_entity.id
_entity.type
_entity.pdbx_description
1 polymer ?
#
loop_
_entity_poly.entity_id
_entity_poly.type
_entity_poly.pdbx_seq_one_letter_code
_entity_poly.pdbx_strand_id
1 'polypeptide(L)'
;MVMGTATVAADNFTLHYSLGYGLNSSVQTTFYIYLHFADFNYLSGNGSRIFQVRADGEPDSDNISPAYLLATHVHFIHRLAYPGLKGYFNLTRVAGSTLPPILNAAEVYIPINLSAVATDPADADAMMGIKKLYQMKIWQGDPCAPQQFIWSGVNCTYSSSGTPRVTSLNLSYHGLNGAVPNALANLKALNYL
;
A
#
# COMPACT_ATOMS: atom_id res chain seq x y z
N MET A 1 -3.06 20.83 0.46
CA MET A 1 -1.65 20.92 0.00
C MET A 1 -0.82 20.05 0.93
N VAL A 2 -0.41 18.86 0.46
CA VAL A 2 0.31 17.86 1.29
C VAL A 2 1.71 18.33 1.68
N MET A 3 2.35 19.16 0.85
CA MET A 3 3.72 19.64 1.06
C MET A 3 3.83 20.89 1.95
N GLY A 4 2.73 21.35 2.54
CA GLY A 4 2.73 22.54 3.39
C GLY A 4 3.21 22.33 4.84
N THR A 5 3.52 21.10 5.22
CA THR A 5 4.01 20.72 6.54
C THR A 5 5.18 19.75 6.43
N ALA A 6 6.00 19.68 7.49
CA ALA A 6 7.09 18.72 7.56
C ALA A 6 7.25 18.19 8.98
N THR A 7 7.59 16.93 9.13
CA THR A 7 8.10 16.36 10.37
C THR A 7 9.60 16.60 10.45
N VAL A 8 10.09 17.00 11.61
CA VAL A 8 11.50 17.31 11.90
C VAL A 8 12.00 16.37 12.99
N ALA A 9 13.24 15.92 12.91
CA ALA A 9 13.83 15.06 13.95
C ALA A 9 13.95 15.82 15.29
N ALA A 10 13.43 15.20 16.35
CA ALA A 10 13.44 15.80 17.69
C ALA A 10 14.86 15.85 18.29
N ASP A 11 15.72 14.89 17.97
CA ASP A 11 17.10 14.77 18.43
C ASP A 11 18.12 15.50 17.52
N ASN A 12 17.62 16.19 16.48
CA ASN A 12 18.42 16.82 15.42
C ASN A 12 19.26 15.86 14.57
N PHE A 13 19.13 14.53 14.70
CA PHE A 13 19.95 13.56 13.99
C PHE A 13 19.17 12.61 13.10
N THR A 14 18.07 12.02 13.58
CA THR A 14 17.41 10.95 12.88
C THR A 14 15.89 11.01 13.02
N LEU A 15 15.18 10.83 11.91
CA LEU A 15 13.74 10.53 11.90
C LEU A 15 13.55 9.05 11.65
N HIS A 16 12.81 8.37 12.51
CA HIS A 16 12.51 6.95 12.43
C HIS A 16 11.09 6.71 11.93
N TYR A 17 10.93 5.84 10.94
CA TYR A 17 9.65 5.41 10.42
C TYR A 17 9.56 3.90 10.40
N SER A 18 8.49 3.36 10.99
CA SER A 18 8.20 1.93 10.97
C SER A 18 7.15 1.63 9.91
N LEU A 19 7.43 0.66 9.04
CA LEU A 19 6.51 0.09 8.06
C LEU A 19 5.68 -1.05 8.69
N GLY A 20 5.27 -0.87 9.94
CA GLY A 20 4.51 -1.88 10.70
C GLY A 20 3.03 -1.82 10.37
N TYR A 21 2.61 -2.24 9.20
CA TYR A 21 1.22 -2.56 8.94
C TYR A 21 0.98 -4.03 9.29
N GLY A 22 -0.14 -4.32 9.96
CA GLY A 22 -0.57 -5.67 10.33
C GLY A 22 -0.89 -6.57 9.13
N LEU A 23 0.07 -6.68 8.22
CA LEU A 23 0.07 -7.66 7.16
C LEU A 23 0.35 -9.01 7.82
N ASN A 24 -0.72 -9.73 8.10
CA ASN A 24 -0.66 -11.13 8.54
C ASN A 24 -0.25 -12.00 7.33
N SER A 25 0.88 -11.65 6.72
CA SER A 25 1.36 -12.26 5.50
C SER A 25 2.43 -13.28 5.84
N SER A 26 2.18 -14.53 5.49
CA SER A 26 3.19 -15.59 5.48
C SER A 26 4.18 -15.46 4.31
N VAL A 27 4.11 -14.37 3.56
CA VAL A 27 4.86 -14.13 2.32
C VAL A 27 5.79 -12.95 2.48
N GLN A 28 6.97 -13.04 1.90
CA GLN A 28 7.91 -11.92 1.78
C GLN A 28 7.20 -10.73 1.12
N THR A 29 7.18 -9.59 1.78
CA THR A 29 6.50 -8.38 1.28
C THR A 29 7.51 -7.38 0.74
N THR A 30 7.28 -6.90 -0.46
CA THR A 30 8.04 -5.82 -1.09
C THR A 30 7.26 -4.53 -0.98
N PHE A 31 7.91 -3.46 -0.56
CA PHE A 31 7.35 -2.11 -0.52
C PHE A 31 8.06 -1.21 -1.52
N TYR A 32 7.29 -0.41 -2.25
CA TYR A 32 7.78 0.71 -3.03
C TYR A 32 7.48 1.98 -2.23
N ILE A 33 8.53 2.67 -1.84
CA ILE A 33 8.45 3.82 -0.94
C ILE A 33 8.89 5.06 -1.71
N TYR A 34 8.05 6.10 -1.67
CA TYR A 34 8.34 7.42 -2.22
C TYR A 34 8.32 8.42 -1.08
N LEU A 35 9.42 9.12 -0.90
CA LEU A 35 9.57 10.16 0.11
C LEU A 35 9.67 11.52 -0.57
N HIS A 36 8.95 12.49 -0.04
CA HIS A 36 8.85 13.83 -0.60
C HIS A 36 9.36 14.86 0.40
N PHE A 37 10.18 15.75 -0.09
CA PHE A 37 10.86 16.78 0.70
C PHE A 37 10.70 18.15 0.06
N ALA A 38 10.50 19.17 0.88
CA ALA A 38 10.61 20.58 0.50
C ALA A 38 11.03 21.37 1.73
N ASP A 39 12.06 22.17 1.64
CA ASP A 39 12.45 23.03 2.75
C ASP A 39 11.64 24.32 2.74
N PHE A 40 11.09 24.70 3.90
CA PHE A 40 10.36 25.96 4.09
C PHE A 40 11.26 27.05 4.66
N ASN A 41 12.45 26.69 5.11
CA ASN A 41 13.42 27.64 5.59
C ASN A 41 14.34 28.06 4.44
N TYR A 42 14.35 29.35 4.14
CA TYR A 42 15.40 29.89 3.28
C TYR A 42 16.72 29.84 4.03
N LEU A 43 17.58 28.88 3.65
CA LEU A 43 18.86 28.66 4.29
C LEU A 43 19.86 29.70 3.80
N SER A 44 20.12 30.73 4.62
CA SER A 44 21.13 31.76 4.37
C SER A 44 22.35 31.55 5.23
N GLY A 45 23.50 32.02 4.78
CA GLY A 45 24.78 31.91 5.50
C GLY A 45 25.28 30.47 5.59
N ASN A 46 25.60 29.98 6.79
CA ASN A 46 26.15 28.65 7.02
C ASN A 46 25.09 27.57 7.25
N GLY A 47 23.81 27.88 7.06
CA GLY A 47 22.74 26.91 7.23
C GLY A 47 22.74 25.85 6.12
N SER A 48 22.79 24.57 6.47
CA SER A 48 22.71 23.47 5.52
C SER A 48 21.82 22.35 6.07
N ARG A 49 21.01 21.76 5.21
CA ARG A 49 20.24 20.57 5.51
C ARG A 49 20.60 19.47 4.53
N ILE A 50 21.35 18.49 5.02
CA ILE A 50 21.81 17.37 4.20
C ILE A 50 21.62 16.10 5.01
N PHE A 51 20.93 15.11 4.43
CA PHE A 51 20.67 13.83 5.07
C PHE A 51 20.59 12.70 4.04
N GLN A 52 20.56 11.47 4.53
CA GLN A 52 20.39 10.26 3.72
C GLN A 52 19.18 9.47 4.21
N VAL A 53 18.53 8.74 3.31
CA VAL A 53 17.63 7.64 3.64
C VAL A 53 18.47 6.40 3.92
N ARG A 54 18.16 5.71 5.01
CA ARG A 54 18.78 4.43 5.38
C ARG A 54 17.67 3.43 5.69
N ALA A 55 17.67 2.30 5.00
CA ALA A 55 16.77 1.20 5.31
C ALA A 55 17.56 0.07 5.95
N ASP A 56 17.05 -0.50 7.04
CA ASP A 56 17.70 -1.55 7.83
C ASP A 56 19.18 -1.23 8.22
N GLY A 57 19.49 0.06 8.34
CA GLY A 57 20.81 0.53 8.72
C GLY A 57 21.78 0.82 7.56
N GLU A 58 21.45 0.37 6.35
CA GLU A 58 22.27 0.63 5.16
C GLU A 58 21.78 1.88 4.39
N PRO A 59 22.67 2.63 3.72
CA PRO A 59 22.27 3.76 2.89
C PRO A 59 21.46 3.28 1.67
N ASP A 60 20.28 3.89 1.48
CA ASP A 60 19.38 3.62 0.33
C ASP A 60 19.23 4.83 -0.59
N SER A 61 19.94 5.92 -0.28
CA SER A 61 19.97 7.13 -1.12
C SER A 61 21.31 7.82 -1.10
N ASP A 62 21.55 8.61 -2.13
CA ASP A 62 22.57 9.66 -2.10
C ASP A 62 22.22 10.73 -1.06
N ASN A 63 23.11 11.71 -0.89
CA ASN A 63 22.85 12.86 -0.04
C ASN A 63 21.69 13.68 -0.59
N ILE A 64 20.68 13.91 0.22
CA ILE A 64 19.48 14.69 -0.08
C ILE A 64 19.67 16.07 0.53
N SER A 65 19.56 17.11 -0.29
CA SER A 65 19.50 18.49 0.15
C SER A 65 18.24 19.15 -0.44
N PRO A 66 17.13 19.19 0.29
CA PRO A 66 15.89 19.75 -0.21
C PRO A 66 16.04 21.23 -0.53
N ALA A 67 15.61 21.64 -1.71
CA ALA A 67 15.62 23.04 -2.10
C ALA A 67 14.46 23.81 -1.45
N TYR A 68 14.65 25.12 -1.28
CA TYR A 68 13.63 26.00 -0.73
C TYR A 68 12.38 26.02 -1.60
N LEU A 69 11.25 25.67 -1.02
CA LEU A 69 9.91 25.59 -1.65
C LEU A 69 9.85 24.75 -2.94
N LEU A 70 10.84 23.95 -3.22
CA LEU A 70 10.86 23.03 -4.38
C LEU A 70 10.74 21.58 -3.91
N ALA A 71 9.77 20.86 -4.48
CA ALA A 71 9.58 19.45 -4.18
C ALA A 71 10.75 18.61 -4.71
N THR A 72 11.40 17.90 -3.81
CA THR A 72 12.40 16.88 -4.10
C THR A 72 11.81 15.54 -3.69
N HIS A 73 12.06 14.48 -4.44
CA HIS A 73 11.60 13.13 -4.09
C HIS A 73 12.71 12.10 -4.25
N VAL A 74 12.64 11.09 -3.41
CA VAL A 74 13.48 9.90 -3.47
C VAL A 74 12.57 8.68 -3.40
N HIS A 75 12.89 7.66 -4.16
CA HIS A 75 12.17 6.39 -4.10
C HIS A 75 13.15 5.24 -3.93
N PHE A 76 12.71 4.21 -3.20
CA PHE A 76 13.48 2.98 -3.01
C PHE A 76 12.53 1.79 -2.82
N ILE A 77 13.08 0.60 -2.98
CA ILE A 77 12.36 -0.67 -2.81
C ILE A 77 12.85 -1.31 -1.53
N HIS A 78 11.95 -1.50 -0.58
CA HIS A 78 12.27 -2.21 0.66
C HIS A 78 11.63 -3.60 0.67
N ARG A 79 12.44 -4.63 0.91
CA ARG A 79 11.99 -6.02 0.96
C ARG A 79 12.12 -6.55 2.37
N LEU A 80 11.00 -6.89 2.99
CA LEU A 80 11.00 -7.59 4.26
C LEU A 80 11.42 -9.04 4.02
N ALA A 81 12.53 -9.44 4.63
CA ALA A 81 13.12 -10.76 4.44
C ALA A 81 12.25 -11.89 4.99
N TYR A 82 11.45 -11.62 6.02
CA TYR A 82 10.62 -12.62 6.69
C TYR A 82 9.21 -12.09 6.97
N PRO A 83 8.20 -12.96 6.95
CA PRO A 83 6.84 -12.62 7.36
C PRO A 83 6.80 -12.10 8.80
N GLY A 84 6.01 -11.06 9.03
CA GLY A 84 5.82 -10.50 10.38
C GLY A 84 6.93 -9.58 10.89
N LEU A 85 8.04 -9.41 10.15
CA LEU A 85 9.02 -8.38 10.47
C LEU A 85 8.47 -6.99 10.15
N LYS A 86 8.81 -6.04 11.01
CA LYS A 86 8.57 -4.62 10.76
C LYS A 86 9.76 -4.07 10.00
N GLY A 87 9.54 -3.58 8.78
CA GLY A 87 10.53 -2.77 8.09
C GLY A 87 10.62 -1.39 8.72
N TYR A 88 11.77 -0.80 8.69
CA TYR A 88 11.94 0.60 9.08
C TYR A 88 12.90 1.29 8.12
N PHE A 89 12.71 2.58 7.97
CA PHE A 89 13.66 3.45 7.34
C PHE A 89 13.92 4.67 8.21
N ASN A 90 15.09 5.23 8.06
CA ASN A 90 15.56 6.36 8.81
C ASN A 90 16.02 7.47 7.87
N LEU A 91 15.75 8.71 8.23
CA LEU A 91 16.39 9.87 7.62
C LEU A 91 17.48 10.33 8.57
N THR A 92 18.72 10.16 8.18
CA THR A 92 19.88 10.42 9.05
C THR A 92 20.70 11.60 8.54
N ARG A 93 20.95 12.56 9.41
CA ARG A 93 21.78 13.72 9.12
C ARG A 93 23.21 13.28 8.79
N VAL A 94 23.79 13.85 7.74
CA VAL A 94 25.17 13.59 7.38
C VAL A 94 26.11 14.67 7.92
N ALA A 95 27.42 14.38 7.93
CA ALA A 95 28.45 15.33 8.34
C ALA A 95 28.40 16.60 7.49
N GLY A 96 28.54 17.76 8.12
CA GLY A 96 28.45 19.06 7.46
C GLY A 96 27.04 19.65 7.38
N SER A 97 26.00 18.88 7.71
CA SER A 97 24.65 19.41 7.85
C SER A 97 24.48 20.11 9.21
N THR A 98 23.95 21.32 9.21
CA THR A 98 23.69 22.09 10.44
C THR A 98 22.25 21.92 10.94
N LEU A 99 21.34 21.44 10.07
CA LEU A 99 19.92 21.27 10.35
C LEU A 99 19.51 19.78 10.33
N PRO A 100 18.48 19.42 11.09
CA PRO A 100 17.98 18.04 11.12
C PRO A 100 17.28 17.64 9.82
N PRO A 101 17.14 16.32 9.55
CA PRO A 101 16.31 15.83 8.47
C PRO A 101 14.85 16.29 8.59
N ILE A 102 14.19 16.39 7.44
CA ILE A 102 12.74 16.67 7.35
C ILE A 102 12.07 15.64 6.46
N LEU A 103 10.77 15.43 6.65
CA LEU A 103 9.90 14.67 5.74
C LEU A 103 8.56 15.39 5.62
N ASN A 104 8.14 15.70 4.40
CA ASN A 104 6.87 16.37 4.13
C ASN A 104 5.76 15.36 3.83
N ALA A 105 6.05 14.32 3.03
CA ALA A 105 5.10 13.26 2.71
C ALA A 105 5.83 11.95 2.40
N ALA A 106 5.13 10.85 2.64
CA ALA A 106 5.56 9.51 2.24
C ALA A 106 4.40 8.77 1.59
N GLU A 107 4.70 8.06 0.52
CA GLU A 107 3.77 7.14 -0.14
C GLU A 107 4.37 5.74 -0.07
N VAL A 108 3.56 4.77 0.29
CA VAL A 108 3.99 3.36 0.41
C VAL A 108 3.06 2.49 -0.41
N TYR A 109 3.61 1.77 -1.36
CA TYR A 109 2.88 0.87 -2.25
C TYR A 109 3.34 -0.56 -2.05
N ILE A 110 2.39 -1.49 -2.09
CA ILE A 110 2.64 -2.92 -2.13
C ILE A 110 2.27 -3.42 -3.52
N PRO A 111 3.19 -4.03 -4.27
CA PRO A 111 2.87 -4.58 -5.58
C PRO A 111 1.93 -5.77 -5.43
N ILE A 112 0.87 -5.77 -6.21
CA ILE A 112 -0.02 -6.90 -6.34
C ILE A 112 0.39 -7.66 -7.59
N ASN A 113 0.76 -8.94 -7.43
CA ASN A 113 1.03 -9.79 -8.57
C ASN A 113 -0.28 -10.15 -9.27
N LEU A 114 -0.51 -9.59 -10.45
CA LEU A 114 -1.70 -9.84 -11.27
C LEU A 114 -1.53 -11.02 -12.22
N SER A 115 -0.44 -11.80 -12.14
CA SER A 115 -0.27 -13.02 -12.95
C SER A 115 -1.16 -14.18 -12.49
N ALA A 116 -1.94 -14.02 -11.42
CA ALA A 116 -2.94 -14.99 -11.02
C ALA A 116 -4.05 -15.09 -12.08
N VAL A 117 -4.53 -16.32 -12.31
CA VAL A 117 -5.66 -16.57 -13.22
C VAL A 117 -6.88 -15.81 -12.68
N ALA A 118 -7.49 -14.99 -13.53
CA ALA A 118 -8.68 -14.22 -13.17
C ALA A 118 -9.88 -15.13 -12.87
N THR A 119 -10.84 -14.60 -12.11
CA THR A 119 -12.14 -15.24 -11.87
C THR A 119 -12.82 -15.63 -13.20
N ASP A 120 -13.54 -16.74 -13.20
CA ASP A 120 -14.39 -17.11 -14.33
C ASP A 120 -15.21 -15.91 -14.82
N PRO A 121 -15.24 -15.62 -16.12
CA PRO A 121 -15.90 -14.41 -16.62
C PRO A 121 -17.38 -14.29 -16.23
N ALA A 122 -18.13 -15.40 -16.23
CA ALA A 122 -19.54 -15.37 -15.84
C ALA A 122 -19.72 -15.06 -14.34
N ASP A 123 -18.84 -15.60 -13.49
CA ASP A 123 -18.84 -15.30 -12.06
C ASP A 123 -18.40 -13.85 -11.82
N ALA A 124 -17.37 -13.37 -12.52
CA ALA A 124 -16.90 -11.99 -12.43
C ALA A 124 -17.99 -10.99 -12.83
N ASP A 125 -18.67 -11.20 -13.95
CA ASP A 125 -19.78 -10.36 -14.40
C ASP A 125 -20.94 -10.35 -13.41
N ALA A 126 -21.30 -11.50 -12.85
CA ALA A 126 -22.32 -11.62 -11.83
C ALA A 126 -21.94 -10.83 -10.57
N MET A 127 -20.72 -10.98 -10.09
CA MET A 127 -20.21 -10.27 -8.92
C MET A 127 -20.15 -8.76 -9.15
N MET A 128 -19.76 -8.31 -10.34
CA MET A 128 -19.78 -6.89 -10.70
C MET A 128 -21.21 -6.32 -10.75
N GLY A 129 -22.17 -7.11 -11.20
CA GLY A 129 -23.60 -6.75 -11.14
C GLY A 129 -24.09 -6.55 -9.71
N ILE A 130 -23.74 -7.47 -8.79
CA ILE A 130 -24.06 -7.38 -7.35
C ILE A 130 -23.38 -6.17 -6.73
N LYS A 131 -22.08 -5.96 -7.00
CA LYS A 131 -21.32 -4.80 -6.55
C LYS A 131 -21.98 -3.48 -6.93
N LYS A 132 -22.41 -3.36 -8.18
CA LYS A 132 -23.07 -2.16 -8.72
C LYS A 132 -24.42 -1.92 -8.05
N LEU A 133 -25.24 -2.96 -7.89
CA LEU A 133 -26.57 -2.85 -7.29
C LEU A 133 -26.49 -2.38 -5.85
N TYR A 134 -25.60 -2.96 -5.06
CA TYR A 134 -25.46 -2.66 -3.63
C TYR A 134 -24.39 -1.60 -3.33
N GLN A 135 -23.78 -0.99 -4.35
CA GLN A 135 -22.76 0.06 -4.23
C GLN A 135 -21.58 -0.33 -3.30
N MET A 136 -21.12 -1.58 -3.41
CA MET A 136 -20.04 -2.16 -2.59
C MET A 136 -18.70 -1.51 -2.89
N LYS A 137 -18.40 -0.37 -2.25
CA LYS A 137 -17.16 0.41 -2.49
C LYS A 137 -15.88 -0.31 -2.10
N ILE A 138 -15.95 -1.22 -1.11
CA ILE A 138 -14.80 -1.98 -0.62
C ILE A 138 -14.34 -3.07 -1.59
N TRP A 139 -15.20 -3.51 -2.51
CA TRP A 139 -14.86 -4.50 -3.51
C TRP A 139 -14.09 -3.85 -4.65
N GLN A 140 -12.78 -4.13 -4.77
CA GLN A 140 -11.91 -3.60 -5.79
C GLN A 140 -11.17 -4.74 -6.51
N GLY A 141 -10.84 -4.54 -7.79
CA GLY A 141 -10.17 -5.55 -8.59
C GLY A 141 -11.07 -6.75 -8.92
N ASP A 142 -10.44 -7.93 -9.02
CA ASP A 142 -11.08 -9.20 -9.35
C ASP A 142 -11.68 -9.86 -8.10
N PRO A 143 -12.86 -10.52 -8.18
CA PRO A 143 -13.51 -11.15 -7.02
C PRO A 143 -12.68 -12.21 -6.30
N CYS A 144 -11.92 -13.05 -7.05
CA CYS A 144 -11.17 -14.19 -6.52
C CYS A 144 -9.65 -14.06 -6.67
N ALA A 145 -9.14 -13.08 -7.43
CA ALA A 145 -7.73 -13.01 -7.76
C ALA A 145 -7.13 -11.60 -7.55
N PRO A 146 -5.91 -11.52 -7.02
CA PRO A 146 -5.13 -12.63 -6.42
C PRO A 146 -5.74 -13.12 -5.10
N GLN A 147 -5.47 -14.39 -4.76
CA GLN A 147 -6.12 -15.07 -3.63
C GLN A 147 -6.02 -14.33 -2.28
N GLN A 148 -4.92 -13.59 -2.04
CA GLN A 148 -4.75 -12.80 -0.82
C GLN A 148 -5.61 -11.53 -0.77
N PHE A 149 -6.29 -11.17 -1.86
CA PHE A 149 -7.14 -9.98 -1.97
C PHE A 149 -8.56 -10.30 -2.43
N ILE A 150 -9.05 -11.51 -2.13
CA ILE A 150 -10.44 -11.91 -2.38
C ILE A 150 -11.38 -10.87 -1.77
N TRP A 151 -12.46 -10.56 -2.45
CA TRP A 151 -13.46 -9.63 -1.94
C TRP A 151 -14.04 -10.10 -0.60
N SER A 152 -14.23 -9.15 0.31
CA SER A 152 -14.82 -9.43 1.63
C SER A 152 -16.18 -10.13 1.48
N GLY A 153 -16.36 -11.23 2.22
CA GLY A 153 -17.57 -12.05 2.16
C GLY A 153 -17.62 -13.03 1.00
N VAL A 154 -16.59 -13.08 0.15
CA VAL A 154 -16.50 -14.02 -0.98
C VAL A 154 -15.55 -15.15 -0.64
N ASN A 155 -15.90 -16.39 -0.99
CA ASN A 155 -14.97 -17.52 -1.05
C ASN A 155 -14.95 -18.11 -2.44
N CYS A 156 -13.76 -18.54 -2.85
CA CYS A 156 -13.53 -19.08 -4.19
C CYS A 156 -12.81 -20.43 -4.10
N THR A 157 -13.08 -21.28 -5.08
CA THR A 157 -12.29 -22.51 -5.32
C THR A 157 -11.30 -22.28 -6.44
N TYR A 158 -10.13 -22.89 -6.30
CA TYR A 158 -9.03 -22.80 -7.24
C TYR A 158 -8.70 -24.21 -7.72
N SER A 159 -8.85 -24.47 -9.01
CA SER A 159 -8.44 -25.73 -9.63
C SER A 159 -7.09 -25.55 -10.32
N SER A 160 -6.30 -26.61 -10.39
CA SER A 160 -4.98 -26.57 -11.03
C SER A 160 -5.02 -26.27 -12.54
N SER A 161 -6.15 -26.41 -13.17
CA SER A 161 -6.34 -26.28 -14.63
C SER A 161 -7.48 -25.36 -15.05
N GLY A 162 -8.13 -24.67 -14.11
CA GLY A 162 -9.30 -23.85 -14.41
C GLY A 162 -9.25 -22.47 -13.76
N THR A 163 -10.18 -21.62 -14.19
CA THR A 163 -10.40 -20.30 -13.59
C THR A 163 -10.99 -20.44 -12.19
N PRO A 164 -10.65 -19.55 -11.24
CA PRO A 164 -11.29 -19.49 -9.94
C PRO A 164 -12.81 -19.31 -10.06
N ARG A 165 -13.58 -20.03 -9.23
CA ARG A 165 -15.03 -19.96 -9.20
C ARG A 165 -15.52 -19.47 -7.84
N VAL A 166 -16.51 -18.59 -7.83
CA VAL A 166 -17.17 -18.13 -6.61
C VAL A 166 -18.06 -19.26 -6.07
N THR A 167 -17.74 -19.73 -4.85
CA THR A 167 -18.45 -20.86 -4.21
C THR A 167 -19.21 -20.46 -2.99
N SER A 168 -18.90 -19.32 -2.35
CA SER A 168 -19.66 -18.80 -1.23
C SER A 168 -19.73 -17.29 -1.28
N LEU A 169 -20.88 -16.75 -0.87
CA LEU A 169 -21.10 -15.31 -0.78
C LEU A 169 -21.83 -15.00 0.53
N ASN A 170 -21.14 -14.35 1.46
CA ASN A 170 -21.72 -13.88 2.72
C ASN A 170 -21.75 -12.36 2.74
N LEU A 171 -22.94 -11.79 2.61
CA LEU A 171 -23.17 -10.35 2.64
C LEU A 171 -23.89 -9.89 3.92
N SER A 172 -23.85 -10.73 4.98
CA SER A 172 -24.40 -10.37 6.28
C SER A 172 -23.75 -9.10 6.84
N TYR A 173 -24.54 -8.29 7.51
CA TYR A 173 -24.08 -7.04 8.16
C TYR A 173 -23.51 -5.96 7.22
N HIS A 174 -23.71 -6.09 5.90
CA HIS A 174 -23.28 -5.06 4.94
C HIS A 174 -24.31 -3.95 4.70
N GLY A 175 -25.41 -3.93 5.47
CA GLY A 175 -26.43 -2.89 5.38
C GLY A 175 -27.16 -2.86 4.03
N LEU A 176 -27.28 -4.02 3.37
CA LEU A 176 -27.88 -4.12 2.05
C LEU A 176 -29.38 -3.80 2.10
N ASN A 177 -29.83 -3.06 1.12
CA ASN A 177 -31.25 -2.72 0.93
C ASN A 177 -31.68 -3.03 -0.51
N GLY A 178 -32.95 -3.40 -0.70
CA GLY A 178 -33.52 -3.65 -2.01
C GLY A 178 -33.73 -5.13 -2.32
N ALA A 179 -33.95 -5.43 -3.60
CA ALA A 179 -34.27 -6.78 -4.06
C ALA A 179 -33.01 -7.65 -4.18
N VAL A 180 -33.24 -8.97 -4.08
CA VAL A 180 -32.18 -9.96 -4.39
C VAL A 180 -31.81 -9.84 -5.88
N PRO A 181 -30.53 -9.66 -6.23
CA PRO A 181 -30.13 -9.47 -7.61
C PRO A 181 -30.24 -10.75 -8.43
N ASN A 182 -30.83 -10.67 -9.62
CA ASN A 182 -30.88 -11.80 -10.56
C ASN A 182 -29.49 -12.32 -10.94
N ALA A 183 -28.45 -11.48 -10.81
CA ALA A 183 -27.05 -11.87 -11.06
C ALA A 183 -26.60 -13.07 -10.20
N LEU A 184 -27.15 -13.28 -9.01
CA LEU A 184 -26.87 -14.44 -8.16
C LEU A 184 -27.15 -15.76 -8.89
N ALA A 185 -28.18 -15.82 -9.74
CA ALA A 185 -28.50 -17.02 -10.51
C ALA A 185 -27.43 -17.39 -11.54
N ASN A 186 -26.49 -16.49 -11.85
CA ASN A 186 -25.39 -16.72 -12.78
C ASN A 186 -24.15 -17.32 -12.08
N LEU A 187 -24.08 -17.29 -10.76
CA LEU A 187 -22.99 -17.92 -9.98
C LEU A 187 -23.20 -19.43 -9.91
N LYS A 188 -22.85 -20.16 -10.97
CA LYS A 188 -23.18 -21.59 -11.11
C LYS A 188 -22.41 -22.51 -10.15
N ALA A 189 -21.32 -22.03 -9.56
CA ALA A 189 -20.55 -22.78 -8.58
C ALA A 189 -20.91 -22.42 -7.13
N LEU A 190 -21.88 -21.53 -6.92
CA LEU A 190 -22.28 -21.06 -5.60
C LEU A 190 -22.94 -22.19 -4.79
N ASN A 191 -22.40 -22.50 -3.63
CA ASN A 191 -22.89 -23.54 -2.72
C ASN A 191 -23.48 -22.93 -1.43
N TYR A 192 -23.02 -21.74 -1.04
CA TYR A 192 -23.41 -21.06 0.19
C TYR A 192 -23.71 -19.58 -0.08
N LEU A 193 -24.85 -19.13 0.46
CA LEU A 193 -25.31 -17.74 0.38
C LEU A 193 -25.72 -17.25 1.78
#